data_d2a55b4e647b897ccd8fc10ee11d1a25
#
_entry.id   d2a55b4e647b897ccd8fc10ee11d1a25
#
_cell.length_a   1.000
_cell.length_b   1.000
_cell.length_c   1.000
_cell.angle_alpha   90.00
_cell.angle_beta   90.00
_cell.angle_gamma   90.00
#
_symmetry.space_group_name_H-M   'P 1'
#
loop_
_entity.id
_entity.type
_entity.pdbx_description
1 polymer ?
#
loop_
_entity_poly.entity_id
_entity_poly.type
_entity_poly.pdbx_seq_one_letter_code
_entity_poly.pdbx_strand_id
1 'polypeptide(L)'
;KQNSTTLGVSWIRKFRESKGQFILALSTNKLKNIFSRYSDNENLQGLYFRNDSHEWETKLRAKTINYIDDWKITWGANIQYSDYYNNTTDIINQLEYLTQINFYKYGLFGNISKSFIDSKLDISLGIRADEDNFSKGSKLLDNISPRISTSYTLTEDRRLKWNSSVGTYFKIPTYTVLGFKDFLGDFSNRNAKYT
;
A
#
# COMPACT_ATOMS: atom_id res chain seq x y z
N LYS A 1 -6.49 17.87 14.69
CA LYS A 1 -6.41 18.50 13.36
C LYS A 1 -5.64 17.59 12.42
N GLN A 2 -6.19 17.32 11.23
CA GLN A 2 -5.56 16.49 10.21
C GLN A 2 -5.46 17.25 8.90
N ASN A 3 -4.30 17.21 8.26
CA ASN A 3 -4.06 17.77 6.93
C ASN A 3 -3.41 16.69 6.05
N SER A 4 -3.90 16.57 4.81
CA SER A 4 -3.32 15.68 3.81
C SER A 4 -3.10 16.43 2.50
N THR A 5 -1.96 16.19 1.88
CA THR A 5 -1.62 16.72 0.56
C THR A 5 -1.11 15.57 -0.31
N THR A 6 -1.73 15.40 -1.47
CA THR A 6 -1.33 14.37 -2.44
C THR A 6 -1.05 15.02 -3.78
N LEU A 7 0.09 14.67 -4.37
CA LEU A 7 0.49 15.07 -5.72
C LEU A 7 0.84 13.82 -6.52
N GLY A 8 0.57 13.84 -7.82
CA GLY A 8 0.93 12.74 -8.68
C GLY A 8 1.04 13.14 -10.15
N VAL A 9 1.89 12.43 -10.86
CA VAL A 9 2.08 12.55 -12.29
C VAL A 9 2.19 11.17 -12.91
N SER A 10 1.65 10.98 -14.10
CA SER A 10 1.80 9.75 -14.86
C SER A 10 2.16 10.04 -16.30
N TRP A 11 3.00 9.17 -16.85
CA TRP A 11 3.36 9.16 -18.25
C TRP A 11 2.94 7.83 -18.87
N ILE A 12 2.26 7.89 -20.02
CA ILE A 12 1.74 6.72 -20.74
C ILE A 12 2.31 6.73 -22.15
N ARG A 13 2.95 5.63 -22.54
CA ARG A 13 3.45 5.40 -23.90
C ARG A 13 2.77 4.18 -24.48
N LYS A 14 1.99 4.35 -25.54
CA LYS A 14 1.43 3.25 -26.33
C LYS A 14 2.51 2.67 -27.25
N PHE A 15 2.53 1.36 -27.43
CA PHE A 15 3.40 0.70 -28.38
C PHE A 15 2.85 0.86 -29.80
N ARG A 16 3.75 1.05 -30.78
CA ARG A 16 3.35 1.26 -32.17
C ARG A 16 3.03 -0.05 -32.89
N GLU A 17 3.84 -1.08 -32.65
CA GLU A 17 3.80 -2.36 -33.36
C GLU A 17 2.99 -3.44 -32.65
N SER A 18 2.73 -3.30 -31.36
CA SER A 18 1.94 -4.22 -30.55
C SER A 18 0.80 -3.51 -29.83
N LYS A 19 -0.31 -4.23 -29.62
CA LYS A 19 -1.38 -3.73 -28.77
C LYS A 19 -0.89 -3.74 -27.32
N GLY A 20 -0.57 -2.57 -26.79
CA GLY A 20 -0.10 -2.46 -25.42
C GLY A 20 0.38 -1.06 -25.05
N GLN A 21 0.79 -0.91 -23.79
CA GLN A 21 1.27 0.36 -23.28
C GLN A 21 2.20 0.17 -22.08
N PHE A 22 3.12 1.12 -21.93
CA PHE A 22 3.92 1.32 -20.73
C PHE A 22 3.37 2.51 -19.95
N ILE A 23 3.31 2.38 -18.63
CA ILE A 23 2.83 3.41 -17.72
C ILE A 23 3.87 3.59 -16.63
N LEU A 24 4.34 4.82 -16.47
CA LEU A 24 5.17 5.25 -15.35
C LEU A 24 4.38 6.25 -14.53
N ALA A 25 4.25 6.02 -13.23
CA ALA A 25 3.52 6.89 -12.32
C ALA A 25 4.35 7.21 -11.08
N LEU A 26 4.46 8.49 -10.78
CA LEU A 26 5.07 9.02 -9.55
C LEU A 26 3.99 9.69 -8.72
N SER A 27 3.91 9.36 -7.45
CA SER A 27 2.99 10.03 -6.52
C SER A 27 3.67 10.27 -5.18
N THR A 28 3.31 11.37 -4.53
CA THR A 28 3.71 11.67 -3.17
C THR A 28 2.49 12.05 -2.34
N ASN A 29 2.47 11.59 -1.11
CA ASN A 29 1.43 11.90 -0.13
C ASN A 29 2.10 12.31 1.17
N LYS A 30 1.66 13.42 1.74
CA LYS A 30 2.07 13.87 3.08
C LYS A 30 0.82 14.03 3.92
N LEU A 31 0.77 13.30 5.02
CA LEU A 31 -0.27 13.36 6.03
C LEU A 31 0.34 13.92 7.31
N LYS A 32 -0.29 14.95 7.89
CA LYS A 32 0.04 15.48 9.22
C LYS A 32 -1.19 15.36 10.10
N ASN A 33 -1.00 14.79 11.28
CA ASN A 33 -2.04 14.63 12.27
C ASN A 33 -1.59 15.21 13.62
N ILE A 34 -2.39 16.11 14.19
CA ILE A 34 -2.18 16.66 15.52
C ILE A 34 -3.45 16.36 16.32
N PHE A 35 -3.29 15.60 17.38
CA PHE A 35 -4.34 15.27 18.31
C PHE A 35 -3.96 15.74 19.71
N SER A 36 -4.86 16.50 20.36
CA SER A 36 -4.66 17.03 21.70
C SER A 36 -5.89 16.79 22.54
N ARG A 37 -5.69 16.55 23.84
CA ARG A 37 -6.76 16.45 24.84
C ARG A 37 -6.49 17.42 25.95
N TYR A 38 -7.54 18.10 26.39
CA TYR A 38 -7.50 19.11 27.43
C TYR A 38 -8.45 18.72 28.58
N SER A 39 -8.14 19.15 29.78
CA SER A 39 -9.07 19.01 30.93
C SER A 39 -10.34 19.83 30.70
N ASP A 40 -10.19 21.00 30.08
CA ASP A 40 -11.28 21.84 29.60
C ASP A 40 -11.16 21.98 28.07
N ASN A 41 -12.01 21.23 27.34
CA ASN A 41 -12.02 21.25 25.87
C ASN A 41 -12.68 22.51 25.29
N GLU A 42 -13.50 23.24 26.05
CA GLU A 42 -14.14 24.47 25.57
C GLU A 42 -13.15 25.64 25.54
N ASN A 43 -12.36 25.80 26.61
CA ASN A 43 -11.38 26.87 26.70
C ASN A 43 -9.94 26.44 26.32
N LEU A 44 -9.76 25.17 25.94
CA LEU A 44 -8.46 24.56 25.57
C LEU A 44 -7.41 24.70 26.68
N GLN A 45 -7.82 24.53 27.95
CA GLN A 45 -6.96 24.62 29.11
C GLN A 45 -6.63 23.25 29.70
N GLY A 46 -5.45 23.15 30.34
CA GLY A 46 -5.02 21.92 30.99
C GLY A 46 -4.71 20.81 29.95
N LEU A 47 -3.84 21.09 28.99
CA LEU A 47 -3.36 20.09 28.06
C LEU A 47 -2.70 18.94 28.81
N TYR A 48 -3.22 17.71 28.66
CA TYR A 48 -2.66 16.53 29.31
C TYR A 48 -2.20 15.45 28.34
N PHE A 49 -2.68 15.49 27.07
CA PHE A 49 -2.24 14.57 26.04
C PHE A 49 -2.04 15.30 24.71
N ARG A 50 -0.92 15.06 24.08
CA ARG A 50 -0.63 15.55 22.72
C ARG A 50 0.09 14.49 21.90
N ASN A 51 -0.42 14.26 20.69
CA ASN A 51 0.25 13.49 19.66
C ASN A 51 0.44 14.38 18.43
N ASP A 52 1.66 14.49 17.94
CA ASP A 52 2.01 15.14 16.67
C ASP A 52 2.70 14.10 15.79
N SER A 53 2.06 13.74 14.70
CA SER A 53 2.57 12.72 13.79
C SER A 53 2.48 13.17 12.34
N HIS A 54 3.43 12.71 11.54
CA HIS A 54 3.36 12.85 10.10
C HIS A 54 3.81 11.58 9.39
N GLU A 55 3.21 11.36 8.24
CA GLU A 55 3.54 10.30 7.30
C GLU A 55 3.84 10.94 5.95
N TRP A 56 4.95 10.59 5.37
CA TRP A 56 5.31 11.00 4.02
C TRP A 56 5.65 9.77 3.19
N GLU A 57 4.91 9.57 2.13
CA GLU A 57 5.11 8.47 1.20
C GLU A 57 5.33 8.99 -0.22
N THR A 58 6.41 8.55 -0.85
CA THR A 58 6.66 8.80 -2.28
C THR A 58 6.79 7.47 -2.99
N LYS A 59 5.97 7.26 -4.02
CA LYS A 59 5.85 6.00 -4.75
C LYS A 59 6.08 6.19 -6.23
N LEU A 60 7.01 5.40 -6.77
CA LEU A 60 7.21 5.22 -8.20
C LEU A 60 6.70 3.84 -8.62
N ARG A 61 5.90 3.79 -9.66
CA ARG A 61 5.36 2.55 -10.23
C ARG A 61 5.56 2.53 -11.73
N ALA A 62 6.18 1.47 -12.22
CA ALA A 62 6.31 1.17 -13.64
C ALA A 62 5.45 -0.06 -13.97
N LYS A 63 4.67 0.02 -15.03
CA LYS A 63 3.76 -1.05 -15.44
C LYS A 63 3.69 -1.16 -16.95
N THR A 64 3.77 -2.38 -17.46
CA THR A 64 3.55 -2.71 -18.87
C THR A 64 2.27 -3.53 -19.00
N ILE A 65 1.47 -3.22 -19.99
CA ILE A 65 0.30 -3.98 -20.41
C ILE A 65 0.51 -4.39 -21.85
N ASN A 66 0.45 -5.69 -22.13
CA ASN A 66 0.57 -6.26 -23.47
C ASN A 66 -0.69 -7.06 -23.78
N TYR A 67 -1.15 -7.00 -25.03
CA TYR A 67 -2.20 -7.83 -25.56
C TYR A 67 -1.60 -8.72 -26.66
N ILE A 68 -1.67 -10.02 -26.45
CA ILE A 68 -1.18 -11.06 -27.38
C ILE A 68 -2.38 -11.98 -27.62
N ASP A 69 -2.92 -11.93 -28.82
CA ASP A 69 -4.20 -12.56 -29.16
C ASP A 69 -5.29 -12.19 -28.14
N ASP A 70 -5.88 -13.17 -27.48
CA ASP A 70 -6.92 -12.98 -26.45
C ASP A 70 -6.35 -12.79 -25.03
N TRP A 71 -5.02 -12.82 -24.89
CA TRP A 71 -4.37 -12.68 -23.61
C TRP A 71 -4.03 -11.22 -23.30
N LYS A 72 -4.35 -10.80 -22.08
CA LYS A 72 -3.87 -9.55 -21.52
C LYS A 72 -2.84 -9.86 -20.44
N ILE A 73 -1.60 -9.48 -20.69
CA ILE A 73 -0.47 -9.67 -19.77
C ILE A 73 -0.09 -8.33 -19.19
N THR A 74 -0.11 -8.22 -17.86
CA THR A 74 0.31 -7.03 -17.12
C THR A 74 1.44 -7.41 -16.19
N TRP A 75 2.53 -6.67 -16.21
CA TRP A 75 3.63 -6.84 -15.26
C TRP A 75 4.25 -5.51 -14.92
N GLY A 76 4.96 -5.46 -13.81
CA GLY A 76 5.57 -4.22 -13.38
C GLY A 76 6.27 -4.32 -12.04
N ALA A 77 6.77 -3.16 -11.62
CA ALA A 77 7.46 -2.98 -10.36
C ALA A 77 7.00 -1.70 -9.67
N ASN A 78 7.18 -1.64 -8.38
CA ASN A 78 7.00 -0.43 -7.62
C ASN A 78 8.11 -0.30 -6.58
N ILE A 79 8.48 0.95 -6.29
CA ILE A 79 9.29 1.33 -5.15
C ILE A 79 8.59 2.46 -4.41
N GLN A 80 8.62 2.42 -3.09
CA GLN A 80 8.03 3.45 -2.23
C GLN A 80 9.03 3.80 -1.15
N TYR A 81 9.31 5.08 -0.99
CA TYR A 81 9.94 5.64 0.20
C TYR A 81 8.86 6.03 1.19
N SER A 82 9.05 5.68 2.45
CA SER A 82 8.15 6.00 3.55
C SER A 82 8.94 6.62 4.69
N ASP A 83 8.46 7.76 5.18
CA ASP A 83 8.96 8.43 6.37
C ASP A 83 7.79 8.62 7.33
N TYR A 84 7.96 8.19 8.56
CA TYR A 84 6.98 8.32 9.63
C TYR A 84 7.66 8.90 10.86
N TYR A 85 7.03 9.93 11.40
CA TYR A 85 7.40 10.57 12.65
C TYR A 85 6.21 10.60 13.59
N ASN A 86 6.45 10.33 14.86
CA ASN A 86 5.46 10.42 15.91
C ASN A 86 6.10 10.94 17.20
N ASN A 87 5.52 12.01 17.73
CA ASN A 87 5.85 12.56 19.04
C ASN A 87 4.59 12.58 19.89
N THR A 88 4.57 11.81 20.96
CA THR A 88 3.46 11.68 21.88
C THR A 88 3.91 12.07 23.28
N THR A 89 3.17 12.99 23.90
CA THR A 89 3.33 13.39 25.31
C THR A 89 2.04 13.13 26.04
N ASP A 90 2.09 12.32 27.10
CA ASP A 90 0.99 12.04 28.01
C ASP A 90 1.43 12.41 29.43
N ILE A 91 0.94 13.57 29.92
CA ILE A 91 1.34 14.13 31.22
C ILE A 91 0.77 13.29 32.36
N ILE A 92 -0.43 12.73 32.20
CA ILE A 92 -1.07 11.92 33.24
C ILE A 92 -0.30 10.63 33.48
N ASN A 93 0.12 9.96 32.39
CA ASN A 93 0.86 8.71 32.47
C ASN A 93 2.38 8.93 32.51
N GLN A 94 2.86 10.19 32.53
CA GLN A 94 4.28 10.57 32.50
C GLN A 94 5.03 9.89 31.33
N LEU A 95 4.38 9.81 30.17
CA LEU A 95 4.90 9.16 28.97
C LEU A 95 5.33 10.20 27.95
N GLU A 96 6.59 10.15 27.58
CA GLU A 96 7.13 10.82 26.40
C GLU A 96 7.60 9.77 25.40
N TYR A 97 7.05 9.79 24.20
CA TYR A 97 7.33 8.80 23.19
C TYR A 97 7.65 9.46 21.87
N LEU A 98 8.91 9.31 21.46
CA LEU A 98 9.41 9.81 20.18
C LEU A 98 9.85 8.65 19.31
N THR A 99 9.27 8.53 18.12
CA THR A 99 9.74 7.59 17.10
C THR A 99 9.84 8.22 15.74
N GLN A 100 10.86 7.82 15.00
CA GLN A 100 11.01 8.13 13.59
C GLN A 100 11.51 6.89 12.88
N ILE A 101 10.85 6.52 11.80
CA ILE A 101 11.25 5.43 10.91
C ILE A 101 11.20 5.89 9.48
N ASN A 102 12.21 5.53 8.71
CA ASN A 102 12.23 5.72 7.27
C ASN A 102 12.72 4.44 6.59
N PHE A 103 12.10 4.08 5.50
CA PHE A 103 12.43 2.85 4.80
C PHE A 103 11.85 2.82 3.39
N TYR A 104 12.37 1.89 2.59
CA TYR A 104 11.90 1.60 1.25
C TYR A 104 11.07 0.33 1.24
N LYS A 105 9.96 0.37 0.52
CA LYS A 105 9.17 -0.80 0.12
C LYS A 105 9.33 -0.96 -1.38
N TYR A 106 9.51 -2.17 -1.83
CA TYR A 106 9.60 -2.47 -3.25
C TYR A 106 8.89 -3.77 -3.57
N GLY A 107 8.42 -3.90 -4.80
CA GLY A 107 7.69 -5.09 -5.19
C GLY A 107 7.61 -5.27 -6.68
N LEU A 108 7.44 -6.53 -7.06
CA LEU A 108 7.20 -6.98 -8.42
C LEU A 108 5.80 -7.57 -8.50
N PHE A 109 5.15 -7.41 -9.63
CA PHE A 109 3.85 -8.01 -9.86
C PHE A 109 3.67 -8.42 -11.31
N GLY A 110 2.90 -9.49 -11.48
CA GLY A 110 2.48 -9.99 -12.78
C GLY A 110 1.02 -10.42 -12.73
N ASN A 111 0.32 -10.27 -13.83
CA ASN A 111 -1.05 -10.72 -14.00
C ASN A 111 -1.27 -11.13 -15.45
N ILE A 112 -1.91 -12.28 -15.64
CA ILE A 112 -2.33 -12.77 -16.94
C ILE A 112 -3.84 -12.98 -16.90
N SER A 113 -4.55 -12.49 -17.90
CA SER A 113 -6.01 -12.67 -17.99
C SER A 113 -6.42 -12.99 -19.42
N LYS A 114 -7.49 -13.77 -19.52
CA LYS A 114 -8.12 -14.15 -20.80
C LYS A 114 -9.62 -14.22 -20.64
N SER A 115 -10.31 -13.83 -21.73
CA SER A 115 -11.74 -13.97 -21.86
C SER A 115 -12.08 -15.25 -22.63
N PHE A 116 -13.08 -15.97 -22.16
CA PHE A 116 -13.60 -17.23 -22.71
C PHE A 116 -15.10 -17.09 -22.96
N ILE A 117 -15.68 -18.01 -23.74
CA ILE A 117 -17.13 -18.13 -23.97
C ILE A 117 -17.69 -16.79 -24.48
N ASP A 118 -17.19 -16.32 -25.64
CA ASP A 118 -17.61 -15.05 -26.27
C ASP A 118 -17.60 -13.86 -25.30
N SER A 119 -16.56 -13.77 -24.49
CA SER A 119 -16.36 -12.74 -23.47
C SER A 119 -17.41 -12.76 -22.33
N LYS A 120 -18.04 -13.92 -22.08
CA LYS A 120 -18.90 -14.13 -20.91
C LYS A 120 -18.13 -14.53 -19.67
N LEU A 121 -16.95 -15.18 -19.81
CA LEU A 121 -16.13 -15.62 -18.71
C LEU A 121 -14.74 -14.99 -18.81
N ASP A 122 -14.38 -14.16 -17.84
CA ASP A 122 -13.04 -13.61 -17.70
C ASP A 122 -12.33 -14.33 -16.54
N ILE A 123 -11.11 -14.82 -16.78
CA ILE A 123 -10.25 -15.43 -15.78
C ILE A 123 -8.95 -14.63 -15.70
N SER A 124 -8.51 -14.34 -14.49
CA SER A 124 -7.29 -13.61 -14.23
C SER A 124 -6.48 -14.29 -13.14
N LEU A 125 -5.21 -14.54 -13.44
CA LEU A 125 -4.21 -15.09 -12.52
C LEU A 125 -3.16 -14.01 -12.24
N GLY A 126 -2.91 -13.73 -10.97
CA GLY A 126 -1.96 -12.73 -10.55
C GLY A 126 -0.97 -13.29 -9.55
N ILE A 127 0.22 -12.72 -9.54
CA ILE A 127 1.25 -12.97 -8.54
C ILE A 127 1.90 -11.64 -8.18
N ARG A 128 2.23 -11.48 -6.92
CA ARG A 128 2.94 -10.32 -6.42
C ARG A 128 3.95 -10.76 -5.36
N ALA A 129 5.10 -10.12 -5.36
CA ALA A 129 6.12 -10.26 -4.33
C ALA A 129 6.49 -8.87 -3.82
N ASP A 130 6.45 -8.68 -2.52
CA ASP A 130 6.74 -7.41 -1.87
C ASP A 130 7.78 -7.59 -0.77
N GLU A 131 8.63 -6.59 -0.61
CA GLU A 131 9.66 -6.55 0.42
C GLU A 131 9.88 -5.12 0.90
N ASP A 132 10.52 -4.98 2.05
CA ASP A 132 10.98 -3.72 2.61
C ASP A 132 12.37 -3.88 3.25
N ASN A 133 13.10 -2.79 3.41
CA ASN A 133 14.39 -2.80 4.07
C ASN A 133 14.31 -2.51 5.58
N PHE A 134 13.11 -2.35 6.13
CA PHE A 134 12.90 -2.20 7.56
C PHE A 134 12.89 -3.55 8.28
N SER A 135 12.21 -4.55 7.71
CA SER A 135 12.14 -5.92 8.23
C SER A 135 13.50 -6.61 8.17
N LYS A 136 13.90 -7.30 9.24
CA LYS A 136 15.17 -8.05 9.30
C LYS A 136 14.98 -9.46 8.75
N GLY A 137 15.88 -9.88 7.83
CA GLY A 137 15.96 -11.26 7.35
C GLY A 137 14.85 -11.69 6.40
N SER A 138 13.95 -10.79 6.01
CA SER A 138 12.92 -11.05 5.00
C SER A 138 13.53 -10.98 3.59
N LYS A 139 13.02 -11.79 2.69
CA LYS A 139 13.40 -11.80 1.27
C LYS A 139 12.16 -11.63 0.41
N LEU A 140 12.33 -11.04 -0.77
CA LEU A 140 11.25 -10.78 -1.72
C LEU A 140 10.37 -12.02 -1.98
N LEU A 141 10.97 -13.20 -2.06
CA LEU A 141 10.26 -14.46 -2.32
C LEU A 141 9.53 -15.04 -1.09
N ASP A 142 9.78 -14.53 0.11
CA ASP A 142 9.08 -14.96 1.32
C ASP A 142 7.66 -14.37 1.41
N ASN A 143 7.39 -13.33 0.62
CA ASN A 143 6.13 -12.57 0.63
C ASN A 143 5.41 -12.65 -0.72
N ILE A 144 5.26 -13.86 -1.25
CA ILE A 144 4.55 -14.10 -2.50
C ILE A 144 3.05 -14.11 -2.25
N SER A 145 2.33 -13.29 -3.00
CA SER A 145 0.87 -13.12 -2.93
C SER A 145 0.22 -13.57 -4.24
N PRO A 146 -0.08 -14.88 -4.40
CA PRO A 146 -0.85 -15.39 -5.54
C PRO A 146 -2.32 -14.99 -5.41
N ARG A 147 -2.97 -14.78 -6.54
CA ARG A 147 -4.41 -14.49 -6.62
C ARG A 147 -5.02 -15.05 -7.90
N ILE A 148 -6.27 -15.43 -7.79
CA ILE A 148 -7.13 -15.76 -8.93
C ILE A 148 -8.42 -14.96 -8.83
N SER A 149 -8.91 -14.47 -9.95
CA SER A 149 -10.22 -13.86 -10.03
C SER A 149 -10.95 -14.30 -11.28
N THR A 150 -12.27 -14.40 -11.15
CA THR A 150 -13.17 -14.76 -12.25
C THR A 150 -14.32 -13.77 -12.30
N SER A 151 -14.79 -13.47 -13.51
CA SER A 151 -16.00 -12.71 -13.75
C SER A 151 -16.84 -13.46 -14.78
N TYR A 152 -18.07 -13.81 -14.42
CA TYR A 152 -18.99 -14.52 -15.32
C TYR A 152 -20.24 -13.71 -15.58
N THR A 153 -20.54 -13.46 -16.85
CA THR A 153 -21.75 -12.77 -17.29
C THR A 153 -22.89 -13.79 -17.37
N LEU A 154 -23.85 -13.67 -16.47
CA LEU A 154 -24.96 -14.65 -16.30
C LEU A 154 -26.07 -14.45 -17.33
N THR A 155 -26.29 -13.22 -17.78
CA THR A 155 -27.39 -12.89 -18.72
C THR A 155 -26.86 -12.46 -20.08
N GLU A 156 -27.62 -12.70 -21.13
CA GLU A 156 -27.25 -12.32 -22.50
C GLU A 156 -27.21 -10.80 -22.72
N ASP A 157 -28.05 -10.08 -22.03
CA ASP A 157 -28.09 -8.60 -22.01
C ASP A 157 -26.95 -7.99 -21.16
N ARG A 158 -26.08 -8.84 -20.58
CA ARG A 158 -24.89 -8.47 -19.76
C ARG A 158 -25.21 -7.62 -18.53
N ARG A 159 -26.45 -7.64 -18.04
CA ARG A 159 -26.86 -6.86 -16.86
C ARG A 159 -26.45 -7.54 -15.55
N LEU A 160 -26.35 -8.86 -15.52
CA LEU A 160 -26.00 -9.62 -14.34
C LEU A 160 -24.63 -10.27 -14.51
N LYS A 161 -23.69 -9.93 -13.61
CA LYS A 161 -22.35 -10.50 -13.56
C LYS A 161 -22.07 -11.05 -12.16
N TRP A 162 -21.47 -12.23 -12.13
CA TRP A 162 -20.93 -12.81 -10.91
C TRP A 162 -19.42 -12.64 -10.90
N ASN A 163 -18.88 -12.06 -9.81
CA ASN A 163 -17.45 -11.87 -9.63
C ASN A 163 -16.98 -12.63 -8.39
N SER A 164 -15.87 -13.33 -8.52
CA SER A 164 -15.24 -14.08 -7.45
C SER A 164 -13.74 -13.85 -7.47
N SER A 165 -13.11 -13.79 -6.30
CA SER A 165 -11.67 -13.73 -6.19
C SER A 165 -11.19 -14.38 -4.90
N VAL A 166 -10.03 -15.04 -4.98
CA VAL A 166 -9.32 -15.60 -3.85
C VAL A 166 -7.83 -15.32 -4.02
N GLY A 167 -7.14 -15.07 -2.91
CA GLY A 167 -5.70 -14.82 -2.94
C GLY A 167 -5.13 -14.59 -1.55
N THR A 168 -3.83 -14.70 -1.45
CA THR A 168 -3.07 -14.35 -0.25
C THR A 168 -2.52 -12.93 -0.41
N TYR A 169 -2.58 -12.16 0.67
CA TYR A 169 -2.10 -10.79 0.71
C TYR A 169 -1.18 -10.60 1.90
N PHE A 170 0.04 -10.14 1.65
CA PHE A 170 0.95 -9.70 2.69
C PHE A 170 0.89 -8.19 2.81
N LYS A 171 0.77 -7.71 4.03
CA LYS A 171 0.80 -6.29 4.35
C LYS A 171 1.65 -6.07 5.59
N ILE A 172 2.55 -5.12 5.53
CA ILE A 172 3.23 -4.65 6.74
C ILE A 172 2.23 -3.91 7.65
N PRO A 173 2.39 -3.99 8.97
CA PRO A 173 1.58 -3.24 9.92
C PRO A 173 1.62 -1.73 9.68
N THR A 174 0.73 -1.01 10.38
CA THR A 174 0.74 0.45 10.39
C THR A 174 2.05 0.99 10.97
N TYR A 175 2.46 2.17 10.55
CA TYR A 175 3.72 2.78 11.02
C TYR A 175 3.77 2.96 12.53
N THR A 176 2.63 3.20 13.17
CA THR A 176 2.52 3.27 14.64
C THR A 176 2.94 1.96 15.30
N VAL A 177 2.55 0.82 14.74
CA VAL A 177 2.94 -0.51 15.25
C VAL A 177 4.41 -0.80 14.94
N LEU A 178 4.87 -0.52 13.72
CA LEU A 178 6.26 -0.74 13.32
C LEU A 178 7.23 0.15 14.11
N GLY A 179 6.84 1.39 14.38
CA GLY A 179 7.63 2.36 15.10
C GLY A 179 7.62 2.17 16.62
N PHE A 180 6.88 1.19 17.15
CA PHE A 180 6.87 0.92 18.60
C PHE A 180 8.24 0.44 19.07
N LYS A 181 8.77 1.12 20.08
CA LYS A 181 10.04 0.78 20.75
C LYS A 181 9.76 0.23 22.13
N ASP A 182 10.53 -0.78 22.51
CA ASP A 182 10.53 -1.31 23.87
C ASP A 182 11.30 -0.40 24.84
N PHE A 183 11.43 -0.83 26.09
CA PHE A 183 12.13 -0.09 27.14
C PHE A 183 13.66 0.01 26.90
N LEU A 184 14.22 -0.80 26.01
CA LEU A 184 15.61 -0.71 25.57
C LEU A 184 15.80 0.24 24.37
N GLY A 185 14.70 0.74 23.80
CA GLY A 185 14.70 1.61 22.63
C GLY A 185 14.73 0.87 21.29
N ASP A 186 14.59 -0.47 21.31
CA ASP A 186 14.57 -1.30 20.12
C ASP A 186 13.17 -1.40 19.49
N PHE A 187 13.11 -1.53 18.17
CA PHE A 187 11.84 -1.72 17.44
C PHE A 187 11.33 -3.15 17.62
N SER A 188 10.42 -3.38 18.55
CA SER A 188 9.89 -4.70 18.92
C SER A 188 9.11 -5.37 17.80
N ASN A 189 8.44 -4.58 16.96
CA ASN A 189 7.55 -5.09 15.91
C ASN A 189 8.18 -5.06 14.50
N ARG A 190 9.50 -5.02 14.42
CA ARG A 190 10.23 -4.87 13.15
C ARG A 190 9.91 -5.96 12.13
N ASN A 191 9.58 -7.17 12.57
CA ASN A 191 9.27 -8.31 11.71
C ASN A 191 7.77 -8.68 11.71
N ALA A 192 6.91 -7.82 12.26
CA ALA A 192 5.48 -8.06 12.25
C ALA A 192 4.90 -7.96 10.83
N LYS A 193 4.07 -8.92 10.46
CA LYS A 193 3.37 -8.96 9.16
C LYS A 193 1.92 -9.37 9.36
N TYR A 194 1.04 -8.88 8.50
CA TYR A 194 -0.34 -9.34 8.40
C TYR A 194 -0.49 -10.24 7.16
N THR A 195 -1.08 -11.41 7.34
CA THR A 195 -1.42 -12.36 6.27
C THR A 195 -2.93 -12.48 6.12
#